data_08860491d151fe1c327005617184d979
#
_entry.id   08860491d151fe1c327005617184d979
#
_cell.length_a   1.000
_cell.length_b   1.000
_cell.length_c   1.000
_cell.angle_alpha   90.00
_cell.angle_beta   90.00
_cell.angle_gamma   90.00
#
_symmetry.space_group_name_H-M   'P 1'
#
loop_
_entity.id
_entity.type
_entity.pdbx_description
1 polymer ?
#
loop_
_entity_poly.entity_id
_entity_poly.type
_entity_poly.pdbx_seq_one_letter_code
_entity_poly.pdbx_strand_id
1 'polypeptide(L)'
;MSDLLQTTSEIDIDKQHIITLFNTHVKGIEICLEGQNINHCGKEGHWLETKMGIKHNAKNEPDINGYEMKKSSTKTTLGDFSASEYAFSGKNKRNSINTLNNWTDEIKLSRSEFIKTFGNPNPRKENRYSWSGSCVPTYNNWNSRGQILTVNENNDIVIYYSFSKDTRSIKTDFPLFLQKDNIVIALWKSSKMKPHIDNKFDKKG
;
A
#
# COMPACT_ATOMS: atom_id res chain seq x y z
N MET A 1 -14.19 27.79 -44.12
CA MET A 1 -13.20 28.53 -43.33
C MET A 1 -13.39 28.10 -41.89
N SER A 2 -12.59 27.20 -41.49
CA SER A 2 -12.71 26.52 -40.21
C SER A 2 -11.98 27.29 -39.14
N ASP A 3 -12.69 27.58 -38.08
CA ASP A 3 -12.15 28.19 -36.86
C ASP A 3 -11.12 27.27 -36.22
N LEU A 4 -9.88 27.62 -36.42
CA LEU A 4 -8.78 27.15 -35.55
C LEU A 4 -8.81 28.01 -34.29
N LEU A 5 -9.71 27.71 -33.39
CA LEU A 5 -9.64 28.22 -32.02
C LEU A 5 -8.42 27.59 -31.36
N GLN A 6 -7.39 28.38 -31.24
CA GLN A 6 -6.27 28.17 -30.32
C GLN A 6 -6.83 27.90 -28.92
N THR A 7 -6.73 26.65 -28.47
CA THR A 7 -6.79 26.38 -27.04
C THR A 7 -5.55 26.99 -26.40
N THR A 8 -5.66 28.25 -25.97
CA THR A 8 -4.76 28.79 -24.97
C THR A 8 -4.87 27.87 -23.76
N SER A 9 -3.78 27.17 -23.45
CA SER A 9 -3.68 26.38 -22.24
C SER A 9 -4.03 27.31 -21.07
N GLU A 10 -5.15 27.04 -20.39
CA GLU A 10 -5.41 27.63 -19.08
C GLU A 10 -4.17 27.39 -18.25
N ILE A 11 -3.52 28.49 -17.85
CA ILE A 11 -2.37 28.40 -16.95
C ILE A 11 -2.93 27.74 -15.68
N ASP A 12 -2.48 26.52 -15.38
CA ASP A 12 -2.89 25.82 -14.15
C ASP A 12 -2.36 26.64 -12.96
N ILE A 13 -3.24 27.49 -12.42
CA ILE A 13 -2.95 28.41 -11.31
C ILE A 13 -2.42 27.64 -10.10
N ASP A 14 -2.98 26.46 -9.86
CA ASP A 14 -2.56 25.59 -8.75
C ASP A 14 -1.12 25.11 -8.96
N LYS A 15 -0.78 24.71 -10.18
CA LYS A 15 0.59 24.32 -10.54
C LYS A 15 1.58 25.47 -10.37
N GLN A 16 1.21 26.66 -10.80
CA GLN A 16 2.05 27.87 -10.63
C GLN A 16 2.24 28.21 -9.16
N HIS A 17 1.20 28.06 -8.35
CA HIS A 17 1.29 28.25 -6.90
C HIS A 17 2.29 27.27 -6.28
N ILE A 18 2.22 25.99 -6.62
CA ILE A 18 3.15 24.95 -6.14
C ILE A 18 4.58 25.25 -6.56
N ILE A 19 4.80 25.65 -7.83
CA ILE A 19 6.13 26.04 -8.34
C ILE A 19 6.68 27.24 -7.54
N THR A 20 5.84 28.22 -7.25
CA THR A 20 6.22 29.39 -6.47
C THR A 20 6.63 29.00 -5.06
N LEU A 21 5.83 28.21 -4.37
CA LEU A 21 6.15 27.70 -3.03
C LEU A 21 7.48 26.93 -3.02
N PHE A 22 7.67 26.04 -4.00
CA PHE A 22 8.90 25.28 -4.12
C PHE A 22 10.12 26.18 -4.34
N ASN A 23 10.05 27.12 -5.26
CA ASN A 23 11.15 28.04 -5.54
C ASN A 23 11.48 28.94 -4.35
N THR A 24 10.48 29.32 -3.55
CA THR A 24 10.64 30.21 -2.39
C THR A 24 11.17 29.48 -1.16
N HIS A 25 10.68 28.27 -0.90
CA HIS A 25 10.88 27.61 0.40
C HIS A 25 11.73 26.32 0.36
N VAL A 26 12.03 25.80 -0.83
CA VAL A 26 12.70 24.50 -0.98
C VAL A 26 13.94 24.58 -1.85
N LYS A 27 13.84 25.24 -3.02
CA LYS A 27 14.91 25.26 -4.02
C LYS A 27 16.20 25.90 -3.46
N GLY A 28 17.29 25.14 -3.51
CA GLY A 28 18.59 25.59 -3.03
C GLY A 28 18.74 25.58 -1.51
N ILE A 29 17.76 25.10 -0.76
CA ILE A 29 17.84 24.97 0.70
C ILE A 29 18.33 23.57 1.04
N GLU A 30 19.39 23.50 1.83
CA GLU A 30 19.89 22.24 2.36
C GLU A 30 18.89 21.59 3.33
N ILE A 31 18.70 20.27 3.21
CA ILE A 31 17.77 19.53 4.06
C ILE A 31 18.29 19.50 5.49
N CYS A 32 17.63 20.24 6.38
CA CYS A 32 17.91 20.17 7.82
C CYS A 32 16.97 19.16 8.48
N LEU A 33 17.54 18.11 9.07
CA LEU A 33 16.83 17.06 9.77
C LEU A 33 17.08 17.12 11.29
N GLU A 34 17.58 18.23 11.77
CA GLU A 34 17.85 18.45 13.18
C GLU A 34 16.57 18.34 14.01
N GLY A 35 16.62 17.60 15.11
CA GLY A 35 15.45 17.33 15.96
C GLY A 35 14.50 16.26 15.44
N GLN A 36 14.72 15.71 14.26
CA GLN A 36 13.89 14.63 13.72
C GLN A 36 14.45 13.24 14.11
N ASN A 37 13.54 12.25 14.19
CA ASN A 37 13.96 10.87 14.42
C ASN A 37 14.77 10.36 13.21
N ILE A 38 16.09 10.22 13.40
CA ILE A 38 17.02 9.78 12.36
C ILE A 38 16.72 8.40 11.78
N ASN A 39 15.98 7.57 12.50
CA ASN A 39 15.54 6.25 12.03
C ASN A 39 14.23 6.28 11.21
N HIS A 40 13.62 7.44 11.03
CA HIS A 40 12.39 7.57 10.28
C HIS A 40 12.69 7.68 8.79
N CYS A 41 12.32 6.66 8.01
CA CYS A 41 12.61 6.60 6.56
C CYS A 41 11.88 7.68 5.73
N GLY A 42 10.83 8.31 6.27
CA GLY A 42 10.05 9.39 5.64
C GLY A 42 10.51 10.81 5.99
N LYS A 43 11.59 10.98 6.77
CA LYS A 43 12.02 12.29 7.31
C LYS A 43 12.22 13.40 6.26
N GLU A 44 12.75 13.06 5.09
CA GLU A 44 12.98 14.02 4.02
C GLU A 44 11.66 14.42 3.33
N GLY A 45 10.71 13.49 3.19
CA GLY A 45 9.35 13.79 2.73
C GLY A 45 8.65 14.74 3.71
N HIS A 46 8.69 14.45 5.00
CA HIS A 46 8.13 15.32 6.03
C HIS A 46 8.76 16.72 6.04
N TRP A 47 10.09 16.81 5.83
CA TRP A 47 10.76 18.11 5.70
C TRP A 47 10.22 18.88 4.50
N LEU A 48 10.09 18.23 3.34
CA LEU A 48 9.55 18.83 2.12
C LEU A 48 8.12 19.33 2.34
N GLU A 49 7.24 18.46 2.85
CA GLU A 49 5.84 18.80 3.15
C GLU A 49 5.75 20.00 4.10
N THR A 50 6.55 20.01 5.17
CA THR A 50 6.60 21.14 6.12
C THR A 50 7.03 22.43 5.45
N LYS A 51 8.07 22.40 4.59
CA LYS A 51 8.55 23.57 3.86
C LYS A 51 7.54 24.11 2.85
N MET A 52 6.75 23.20 2.27
CA MET A 52 5.64 23.55 1.36
C MET A 52 4.37 24.01 2.09
N GLY A 53 4.38 24.04 3.44
CA GLY A 53 3.23 24.44 4.25
C GLY A 53 2.13 23.37 4.36
N ILE A 54 2.45 22.11 4.00
CA ILE A 54 1.53 21.00 4.07
C ILE A 54 1.44 20.51 5.50
N LYS A 55 0.21 20.37 6.01
CA LYS A 55 -0.04 19.76 7.34
C LYS A 55 -0.11 18.25 7.20
N HIS A 56 0.71 17.55 7.96
CA HIS A 56 0.66 16.10 8.02
C HIS A 56 -0.72 15.61 8.49
N ASN A 57 -1.28 14.68 7.75
CA ASN A 57 -2.54 14.05 8.10
C ASN A 57 -2.50 12.56 7.70
N ALA A 58 -3.43 11.78 8.22
CA ALA A 58 -3.55 10.35 7.93
C ALA A 58 -4.56 10.06 6.79
N LYS A 59 -4.96 11.08 6.05
CA LYS A 59 -5.92 10.93 4.96
C LYS A 59 -5.21 10.56 3.67
N ASN A 60 -5.85 9.74 2.85
CA ASN A 60 -5.39 9.39 1.51
C ASN A 60 -5.93 10.40 0.49
N GLU A 61 -5.66 11.67 0.72
CA GLU A 61 -6.06 12.79 -0.15
C GLU A 61 -4.80 13.44 -0.72
N PRO A 62 -4.89 14.11 -1.88
CA PRO A 62 -3.77 14.90 -2.41
C PRO A 62 -3.24 15.92 -1.41
N ASP A 63 -1.94 16.14 -1.39
CA ASP A 63 -1.26 16.96 -0.38
C ASP A 63 -1.54 18.45 -0.52
N ILE A 64 -1.54 18.99 -1.74
CA ILE A 64 -1.70 20.44 -1.99
C ILE A 64 -2.38 20.69 -3.34
N ASN A 65 -3.46 21.46 -3.33
CA ASN A 65 -4.20 21.91 -4.53
C ASN A 65 -4.52 20.76 -5.52
N GLY A 66 -4.78 19.56 -5.01
CA GLY A 66 -5.05 18.39 -5.82
C GLY A 66 -3.80 17.68 -6.36
N TYR A 67 -2.59 18.11 -6.00
CA TYR A 67 -1.34 17.45 -6.35
C TYR A 67 -0.79 16.64 -5.17
N GLU A 68 -0.25 15.47 -5.47
CA GLU A 68 0.47 14.63 -4.52
C GLU A 68 1.95 14.96 -4.55
N MET A 69 2.52 15.31 -3.40
CA MET A 69 3.95 15.60 -3.28
C MET A 69 4.75 14.31 -3.10
N LYS A 70 5.71 14.09 -3.98
CA LYS A 70 6.61 12.92 -3.89
C LYS A 70 8.06 13.35 -4.02
N LYS A 71 8.90 12.85 -3.11
CA LYS A 71 10.35 12.88 -3.31
C LYS A 71 10.68 12.00 -4.52
N SER A 72 11.59 12.44 -5.36
CA SER A 72 12.14 11.60 -6.42
C SER A 72 12.71 10.31 -5.82
N SER A 73 12.16 9.18 -6.21
CA SER A 73 12.59 7.87 -5.77
C SER A 73 12.24 6.81 -6.81
N THR A 74 12.92 5.67 -6.73
CA THR A 74 12.61 4.51 -7.60
C THR A 74 11.31 3.80 -7.23
N LYS A 75 10.69 4.18 -6.09
CA LYS A 75 9.43 3.59 -5.61
C LYS A 75 8.46 4.68 -5.20
N THR A 76 7.28 4.65 -5.76
CA THR A 76 6.17 5.53 -5.39
C THR A 76 5.17 4.76 -4.51
N THR A 77 4.83 5.30 -3.35
CA THR A 77 3.77 4.76 -2.49
C THR A 77 2.48 5.53 -2.72
N LEU A 78 1.38 4.81 -2.89
CA LEU A 78 0.06 5.39 -3.15
C LEU A 78 -0.75 5.67 -1.87
N GLY A 79 -0.22 5.31 -0.70
CA GLY A 79 -0.88 5.36 0.60
C GLY A 79 -1.10 3.96 1.19
N ASP A 80 -1.69 3.93 2.38
CA ASP A 80 -1.98 2.69 3.11
C ASP A 80 -3.44 2.29 2.92
N PHE A 81 -3.67 1.23 2.15
CA PHE A 81 -5.01 0.68 1.92
C PHE A 81 -5.14 -0.70 2.54
N SER A 82 -6.12 -0.84 3.44
CA SER A 82 -6.48 -2.16 3.96
C SER A 82 -7.12 -3.01 2.87
N ALA A 83 -6.81 -4.30 2.85
CA ALA A 83 -7.47 -5.22 1.94
C ALA A 83 -8.99 -5.21 2.13
N SER A 84 -9.72 -5.44 1.06
CA SER A 84 -11.17 -5.61 1.09
C SER A 84 -11.56 -6.85 1.87
N GLU A 85 -10.70 -7.86 1.79
CA GLU A 85 -10.91 -9.18 2.40
C GLU A 85 -9.58 -9.81 2.78
N TYR A 86 -9.59 -10.58 3.88
CA TYR A 86 -8.44 -11.35 4.36
C TYR A 86 -8.87 -12.78 4.67
N ALA A 87 -7.91 -13.72 4.67
CA ALA A 87 -8.11 -15.11 5.08
C ALA A 87 -8.29 -15.27 6.61
N PHE A 88 -8.81 -14.26 7.28
CA PHE A 88 -9.24 -14.35 8.68
C PHE A 88 -10.61 -13.70 8.86
N SER A 89 -11.39 -14.22 9.82
CA SER A 89 -12.73 -13.70 10.09
C SER A 89 -12.69 -12.30 10.69
N GLY A 90 -13.27 -11.31 10.01
CA GLY A 90 -13.65 -10.03 10.60
C GLY A 90 -15.10 -10.08 11.07
N LYS A 91 -15.48 -9.28 12.08
CA LYS A 91 -16.87 -9.09 12.47
C LYS A 91 -17.67 -8.71 11.22
N ASN A 92 -18.70 -9.50 10.85
CA ASN A 92 -19.70 -9.22 9.82
C ASN A 92 -19.36 -9.50 8.34
N LYS A 93 -18.44 -10.39 7.99
CA LYS A 93 -18.27 -10.73 6.57
C LYS A 93 -18.49 -12.21 6.31
N ARG A 94 -19.50 -12.53 5.48
CA ARG A 94 -19.50 -13.74 4.69
C ARG A 94 -18.26 -13.66 3.81
N ASN A 95 -17.28 -14.50 4.07
CA ASN A 95 -15.96 -14.35 3.49
C ASN A 95 -15.98 -14.89 2.06
N SER A 96 -15.96 -14.00 1.07
CA SER A 96 -15.72 -14.38 -0.32
C SER A 96 -14.36 -15.08 -0.50
N ILE A 97 -13.36 -14.77 0.35
CA ILE A 97 -12.09 -15.50 0.40
C ILE A 97 -12.27 -16.95 0.79
N ASN A 98 -13.15 -17.28 1.74
CA ASN A 98 -13.42 -18.68 2.08
C ASN A 98 -13.98 -19.43 0.87
N THR A 99 -14.88 -18.80 0.11
CA THR A 99 -15.42 -19.35 -1.13
C THR A 99 -14.32 -19.52 -2.19
N LEU A 100 -13.47 -18.53 -2.38
CA LEU A 100 -12.35 -18.60 -3.32
C LEU A 100 -11.34 -19.70 -2.96
N ASN A 101 -11.15 -19.97 -1.68
CA ASN A 101 -10.27 -21.02 -1.19
C ASN A 101 -10.96 -22.38 -1.05
N ASN A 102 -12.25 -22.47 -1.37
CA ASN A 102 -13.09 -23.65 -1.07
C ASN A 102 -13.08 -24.04 0.42
N TRP A 103 -13.01 -23.04 1.31
CA TRP A 103 -13.08 -23.25 2.74
C TRP A 103 -14.54 -23.24 3.22
N THR A 104 -14.83 -24.11 4.18
CA THR A 104 -16.11 -24.12 4.89
C THR A 104 -16.15 -23.00 5.93
N ASP A 105 -17.33 -22.65 6.42
CA ASP A 105 -17.50 -21.64 7.48
C ASP A 105 -16.81 -22.01 8.80
N GLU A 106 -16.45 -23.28 8.98
CA GLU A 106 -15.73 -23.80 10.15
C GLU A 106 -14.22 -23.55 10.09
N ILE A 107 -13.67 -23.36 8.89
CA ILE A 107 -12.25 -23.10 8.67
C ILE A 107 -12.01 -21.60 8.78
N LYS A 108 -11.63 -21.12 9.95
CA LYS A 108 -11.41 -19.68 10.21
C LYS A 108 -10.09 -19.48 10.92
N LEU A 109 -9.22 -18.68 10.30
CA LEU A 109 -8.12 -18.08 11.02
C LEU A 109 -8.64 -16.88 11.82
N SER A 110 -8.22 -16.74 13.07
CA SER A 110 -8.27 -15.45 13.76
C SER A 110 -7.23 -14.50 13.16
N ARG A 111 -7.40 -13.19 13.37
CA ARG A 111 -6.38 -12.22 12.96
C ARG A 111 -5.01 -12.52 13.58
N SER A 112 -4.99 -12.98 14.83
CA SER A 112 -3.74 -13.31 15.52
C SER A 112 -3.04 -14.51 14.87
N GLU A 113 -3.78 -15.56 14.53
CA GLU A 113 -3.25 -16.73 13.82
C GLU A 113 -2.74 -16.35 12.44
N PHE A 114 -3.51 -15.57 11.68
CA PHE A 114 -3.06 -15.04 10.39
C PHE A 114 -1.73 -14.31 10.49
N ILE A 115 -1.62 -13.38 11.45
CA ILE A 115 -0.39 -12.59 11.62
C ILE A 115 0.78 -13.47 12.07
N LYS A 116 0.55 -14.47 12.92
CA LYS A 116 1.58 -15.43 13.32
C LYS A 116 2.02 -16.33 12.17
N THR A 117 1.08 -16.79 11.35
CA THR A 117 1.34 -17.67 10.22
C THR A 117 2.11 -16.97 9.10
N PHE A 118 1.66 -15.80 8.70
CA PHE A 118 2.14 -15.10 7.50
C PHE A 118 3.09 -13.94 7.78
N GLY A 119 3.12 -13.43 9.01
CA GLY A 119 3.94 -12.30 9.43
C GLY A 119 5.28 -12.67 10.05
N ASN A 120 5.94 -11.66 10.60
CA ASN A 120 7.21 -11.76 11.31
C ASN A 120 7.10 -11.23 12.74
N PRO A 121 7.82 -11.82 13.71
CA PRO A 121 8.05 -11.18 14.98
C PRO A 121 8.96 -9.96 14.78
N ASN A 122 8.66 -8.88 15.48
CA ASN A 122 9.49 -7.68 15.51
C ASN A 122 10.28 -7.63 16.82
N PRO A 123 11.61 -7.92 16.82
CA PRO A 123 12.42 -7.94 18.03
C PRO A 123 12.45 -6.59 18.78
N ARG A 124 12.29 -5.48 18.05
CA ARG A 124 12.26 -4.13 18.64
C ARG A 124 10.93 -3.79 19.33
N LYS A 125 9.93 -4.66 19.23
CA LYS A 125 8.59 -4.50 19.81
C LYS A 125 8.19 -5.76 20.55
N GLU A 126 9.03 -6.27 21.44
CA GLU A 126 8.76 -7.43 22.30
C GLU A 126 8.31 -8.67 21.52
N ASN A 127 8.89 -8.89 20.33
CA ASN A 127 8.53 -9.95 19.40
C ASN A 127 7.04 -9.92 18.96
N ARG A 128 6.40 -8.77 19.00
CA ARG A 128 5.04 -8.62 18.44
C ARG A 128 5.06 -8.95 16.96
N TYR A 129 4.22 -9.86 16.55
CA TYR A 129 4.08 -10.24 15.15
C TYR A 129 3.42 -9.13 14.33
N SER A 130 3.91 -8.92 13.12
CA SER A 130 3.31 -8.03 12.12
C SER A 130 3.45 -8.61 10.72
N TRP A 131 2.45 -8.40 9.89
CA TRP A 131 2.49 -8.73 8.47
C TRP A 131 2.80 -7.45 7.68
N SER A 132 4.09 -7.14 7.61
CA SER A 132 4.63 -5.93 6.98
C SER A 132 6.09 -6.14 6.60
N GLY A 133 6.64 -5.26 5.78
CA GLY A 133 8.02 -5.33 5.34
C GLY A 133 8.32 -6.60 4.54
N SER A 134 9.34 -7.35 4.92
CA SER A 134 9.82 -8.54 4.18
C SER A 134 8.84 -9.71 4.10
N CYS A 135 7.81 -9.74 4.95
CA CYS A 135 6.79 -10.77 4.85
C CYS A 135 5.67 -10.44 3.84
N VAL A 136 5.56 -9.21 3.38
CA VAL A 136 4.65 -8.86 2.29
C VAL A 136 5.36 -9.09 0.96
N PRO A 137 4.78 -9.85 0.02
CA PRO A 137 5.43 -10.15 -1.25
C PRO A 137 5.51 -8.93 -2.16
N THR A 138 6.45 -8.98 -3.09
CA THR A 138 6.49 -8.04 -4.21
C THR A 138 5.66 -8.54 -5.40
N TYR A 139 5.37 -7.65 -6.35
CA TYR A 139 4.58 -7.99 -7.53
C TYR A 139 5.24 -9.08 -8.36
N ASN A 140 4.47 -10.13 -8.67
CA ASN A 140 4.85 -11.29 -9.47
C ASN A 140 6.12 -12.05 -9.02
N ASN A 141 6.51 -11.89 -7.75
CA ASN A 141 7.64 -12.60 -7.19
C ASN A 141 7.27 -13.33 -5.89
N TRP A 142 7.59 -14.62 -5.81
CA TRP A 142 7.46 -15.39 -4.59
C TRP A 142 8.49 -14.96 -3.56
N ASN A 143 8.04 -14.70 -2.34
CA ASN A 143 8.96 -14.53 -1.23
C ASN A 143 9.26 -15.89 -0.55
N SER A 144 10.24 -15.90 0.37
CA SER A 144 10.62 -17.11 1.12
C SER A 144 9.51 -17.69 2.02
N ARG A 145 8.40 -16.97 2.17
CA ARG A 145 7.23 -17.37 2.95
C ARG A 145 6.09 -17.91 2.08
N GLY A 146 6.40 -18.26 0.84
CA GLY A 146 5.42 -18.79 -0.08
C GLY A 146 4.32 -17.81 -0.49
N GLN A 147 4.58 -16.52 -0.42
CA GLN A 147 3.60 -15.49 -0.77
C GLN A 147 3.98 -14.78 -2.07
N ILE A 148 2.99 -14.47 -2.89
CA ILE A 148 3.11 -13.71 -4.13
C ILE A 148 1.97 -12.69 -4.21
N LEU A 149 2.27 -11.47 -4.68
CA LEU A 149 1.28 -10.46 -5.02
C LEU A 149 1.09 -10.43 -6.53
N THR A 150 -0.15 -10.49 -6.98
CA THR A 150 -0.52 -10.42 -8.41
C THR A 150 -1.74 -9.54 -8.62
N VAL A 151 -2.04 -9.26 -9.89
CA VAL A 151 -3.31 -8.67 -10.31
C VAL A 151 -4.07 -9.72 -11.11
N ASN A 152 -5.32 -9.98 -10.74
CA ASN A 152 -6.16 -10.97 -11.45
C ASN A 152 -6.88 -10.35 -12.66
N GLU A 153 -7.66 -11.18 -13.37
CA GLU A 153 -8.42 -10.77 -14.56
C GLU A 153 -9.45 -9.66 -14.28
N ASN A 154 -9.92 -9.52 -13.04
CA ASN A 154 -10.82 -8.45 -12.60
C ASN A 154 -10.08 -7.17 -12.19
N ASN A 155 -8.78 -7.10 -12.41
CA ASN A 155 -7.88 -6.06 -11.93
C ASN A 155 -7.84 -5.93 -10.39
N ASP A 156 -8.23 -6.98 -9.66
CA ASP A 156 -8.08 -7.00 -8.21
C ASP A 156 -6.64 -7.34 -7.84
N ILE A 157 -6.11 -6.69 -6.81
CA ILE A 157 -4.82 -7.03 -6.24
C ILE A 157 -5.02 -8.21 -5.28
N VAL A 158 -4.29 -9.29 -5.50
CA VAL A 158 -4.42 -10.52 -4.73
C VAL A 158 -3.07 -10.96 -4.18
N ILE A 159 -3.04 -11.35 -2.93
CA ILE A 159 -1.90 -12.07 -2.36
C ILE A 159 -2.29 -13.54 -2.20
N TYR A 160 -1.53 -14.40 -2.86
CA TYR A 160 -1.63 -15.85 -2.70
C TYR A 160 -0.54 -16.37 -1.77
N TYR A 161 -0.85 -17.45 -1.12
CA TYR A 161 0.10 -18.31 -0.41
C TYR A 161 0.13 -19.67 -1.06
N SER A 162 1.33 -20.26 -1.20
CA SER A 162 1.52 -21.64 -1.66
C SER A 162 2.49 -22.35 -0.72
N PHE A 163 2.02 -23.46 -0.16
CA PHE A 163 2.78 -24.29 0.76
C PHE A 163 4.08 -24.81 0.12
N SER A 164 4.02 -25.22 -1.16
CA SER A 164 5.19 -25.68 -1.91
C SER A 164 6.27 -24.60 -2.09
N LYS A 165 5.90 -23.32 -2.07
CA LYS A 165 6.79 -22.17 -2.22
C LYS A 165 7.31 -21.61 -0.90
N ASP A 166 6.73 -22.00 0.23
CA ASP A 166 7.21 -21.60 1.55
C ASP A 166 8.45 -22.41 1.91
N THR A 167 9.58 -21.72 2.13
CA THR A 167 10.86 -22.37 2.45
C THR A 167 11.13 -22.49 3.95
N ARG A 168 10.20 -22.00 4.79
CA ARG A 168 10.36 -22.06 6.25
C ARG A 168 10.08 -23.48 6.78
N SER A 169 10.88 -23.94 7.74
CA SER A 169 10.64 -25.24 8.43
C SER A 169 9.32 -25.25 9.20
N ILE A 170 8.94 -24.13 9.82
CA ILE A 170 7.70 -24.01 10.62
C ILE A 170 6.41 -24.29 9.82
N LYS A 171 6.47 -24.30 8.49
CA LYS A 171 5.28 -24.56 7.67
C LYS A 171 4.68 -25.94 7.90
N THR A 172 5.47 -26.91 8.33
CA THR A 172 5.00 -28.27 8.64
C THR A 172 4.01 -28.31 9.81
N ASP A 173 4.06 -27.29 10.68
CA ASP A 173 3.16 -27.17 11.84
C ASP A 173 1.84 -26.47 11.48
N PHE A 174 1.70 -26.03 10.22
CA PHE A 174 0.47 -25.37 9.79
C PHE A 174 -0.70 -26.36 9.68
N PRO A 175 -1.92 -25.93 9.98
CA PRO A 175 -3.11 -26.73 9.77
C PRO A 175 -3.21 -27.26 8.33
N LEU A 176 -3.77 -28.45 8.14
CA LEU A 176 -3.87 -29.09 6.82
C LEU A 176 -4.52 -28.23 5.74
N PHE A 177 -5.48 -27.36 6.11
CA PHE A 177 -6.12 -26.47 5.15
C PHE A 177 -5.17 -25.37 4.62
N LEU A 178 -4.05 -25.08 5.31
CA LEU A 178 -2.98 -24.21 4.87
C LEU A 178 -1.85 -24.96 4.14
N GLN A 179 -1.81 -26.28 4.21
CA GLN A 179 -0.82 -27.10 3.51
C GLN A 179 -1.24 -27.34 2.05
N LYS A 180 -1.69 -26.27 1.39
CA LYS A 180 -2.14 -26.25 -0.01
C LYS A 180 -1.50 -25.10 -0.77
N ASP A 181 -1.52 -25.22 -2.07
CA ASP A 181 -1.04 -24.15 -2.96
C ASP A 181 -2.18 -23.23 -3.41
N ASN A 182 -1.81 -22.02 -3.80
CA ASN A 182 -2.70 -21.00 -4.37
C ASN A 182 -3.85 -20.55 -3.45
N ILE A 183 -3.60 -20.52 -2.14
CA ILE A 183 -4.56 -20.00 -1.16
C ILE A 183 -4.58 -18.48 -1.25
N VAL A 184 -5.76 -17.89 -1.43
CA VAL A 184 -5.94 -16.44 -1.35
C VAL A 184 -5.88 -16.00 0.11
N ILE A 185 -4.92 -15.14 0.46
CA ILE A 185 -4.76 -14.65 1.85
C ILE A 185 -5.15 -13.20 2.05
N ALA A 186 -5.12 -12.38 0.98
CA ALA A 186 -5.64 -11.02 0.99
C ALA A 186 -6.10 -10.61 -0.42
N LEU A 187 -7.15 -9.79 -0.47
CA LEU A 187 -7.77 -9.32 -1.70
C LEU A 187 -8.14 -7.84 -1.59
N TRP A 188 -7.64 -7.00 -2.48
CA TRP A 188 -8.08 -5.62 -2.69
C TRP A 188 -8.90 -5.55 -3.97
N LYS A 189 -10.20 -5.33 -3.83
CA LYS A 189 -11.11 -5.22 -4.98
C LYS A 189 -10.83 -3.93 -5.77
N SER A 190 -10.61 -4.05 -7.06
CA SER A 190 -10.41 -2.92 -7.97
C SER A 190 -11.53 -1.89 -7.87
N SER A 191 -12.77 -2.34 -7.76
CA SER A 191 -13.95 -1.49 -7.58
C SER A 191 -13.91 -0.61 -6.33
N LYS A 192 -13.15 -1.01 -5.30
CA LYS A 192 -12.94 -0.21 -4.08
C LYS A 192 -11.68 0.63 -4.13
N MET A 193 -10.63 0.12 -4.78
CA MET A 193 -9.34 0.80 -4.87
C MET A 193 -9.35 1.93 -5.89
N LYS A 194 -9.93 1.68 -7.07
CA LYS A 194 -9.93 2.62 -8.20
C LYS A 194 -10.46 4.01 -7.82
N PRO A 195 -11.62 4.18 -7.15
CA PRO A 195 -12.09 5.51 -6.77
C PRO A 195 -11.11 6.31 -5.91
N HIS A 196 -10.38 5.64 -5.02
CA HIS A 196 -9.37 6.30 -4.17
C HIS A 196 -8.15 6.73 -4.97
N ILE A 197 -7.70 5.88 -5.90
CA ILE A 197 -6.56 6.17 -6.78
C ILE A 197 -6.93 7.30 -7.74
N ASP A 198 -8.07 7.22 -8.38
CA ASP A 198 -8.57 8.23 -9.31
C ASP A 198 -8.71 9.59 -8.59
N ASN A 199 -9.29 9.61 -7.39
CA ASN A 199 -9.42 10.86 -6.64
C ASN A 199 -8.05 11.48 -6.28
N LYS A 200 -7.04 10.64 -6.08
CA LYS A 200 -5.69 11.10 -5.70
C LYS A 200 -4.85 11.56 -6.90
N PHE A 201 -5.02 10.94 -8.06
CA PHE A 201 -4.10 11.10 -9.19
C PHE A 201 -4.75 11.56 -10.50
N ASP A 202 -6.03 11.30 -10.72
CA ASP A 202 -6.71 11.44 -12.02
C ASP A 202 -6.79 12.88 -12.53
N LYS A 203 -6.79 13.85 -11.64
CA LYS A 203 -7.02 15.24 -12.03
C LYS A 203 -5.74 16.01 -12.29
N LYS A 204 -4.64 15.66 -11.64
CA LYS A 204 -3.41 16.44 -11.63
C LYS A 204 -2.14 15.59 -11.42
N GLY A 205 -2.23 14.28 -11.55
CA GLY A 205 -1.13 13.36 -11.35
C GLY A 205 -0.34 13.03 -12.60
#